data_ff262261049cda713022f1066e32fdd6
#
_entry.id   ff262261049cda713022f1066e32fdd6
#
_cell.length_a   1.000
_cell.length_b   1.000
_cell.length_c   1.000
_cell.angle_alpha   90.00
_cell.angle_beta   90.00
_cell.angle_gamma   90.00
#
_symmetry.space_group_name_H-M   'P 1'
#
loop_
_entity.id
_entity.type
_entity.pdbx_description
1 polymer ?
#
loop_
_entity_poly.entity_id
_entity_poly.type
_entity_poly.pdbx_seq_one_letter_code
_entity_poly.pdbx_strand_id
1 'polypeptide(L)'
;KVGKPLFIDFTGHGCVNCREMEARVWSDPEVLAMLRNDYVIVALYSDDKKVLPENEWVTTESGKVLKSLGKINSRYALTTYGVNAQPYYVLQGRGGKMLVPPRGYDLSVPGFVAFLRSGLEAYRAER
;
A
#
# COMPACT_ATOMS: atom_id res chain seq x y z
N LYS A 1 -5.42 12.17 -8.52
CA LYS A 1 -4.81 13.46 -8.78
C LYS A 1 -4.20 13.55 -10.16
N VAL A 2 -3.45 12.56 -10.56
CA VAL A 2 -2.83 12.50 -11.88
C VAL A 2 -3.63 11.63 -12.84
N GLY A 3 -4.90 11.38 -12.53
CA GLY A 3 -5.74 10.54 -13.38
C GLY A 3 -5.47 9.05 -13.22
N LYS A 4 -4.82 8.66 -12.13
CA LYS A 4 -4.51 7.25 -11.84
C LYS A 4 -4.81 6.93 -10.38
N PRO A 5 -5.25 5.71 -10.10
CA PRO A 5 -5.46 5.30 -8.71
C PRO A 5 -4.12 5.07 -8.01
N LEU A 6 -4.16 5.06 -6.69
CA LEU A 6 -2.99 4.78 -5.88
C LEU A 6 -2.90 3.29 -5.59
N PHE A 7 -1.69 2.76 -5.66
CA PHE A 7 -1.37 1.42 -5.19
C PHE A 7 -0.57 1.61 -3.90
N ILE A 8 -1.22 1.40 -2.76
CA ILE A 8 -0.57 1.58 -1.46
C ILE A 8 0.01 0.24 -1.03
N ASP A 9 1.30 0.23 -0.84
CA ASP A 9 2.06 -0.96 -0.50
C ASP A 9 2.55 -0.81 0.94
N PHE A 10 1.88 -1.51 1.87
CA PHE A 10 2.33 -1.58 3.24
C PHE A 10 3.40 -2.65 3.33
N THR A 11 4.64 -2.23 3.54
CA THR A 11 5.82 -3.08 3.40
C THR A 11 6.80 -2.84 4.55
N GLY A 12 7.93 -3.50 4.51
CA GLY A 12 9.03 -3.30 5.44
C GLY A 12 10.32 -3.66 4.76
N HIS A 13 11.41 -2.98 5.13
CA HIS A 13 12.73 -3.29 4.58
C HIS A 13 13.15 -4.73 4.91
N GLY A 14 12.82 -5.19 6.12
CA GLY A 14 13.13 -6.55 6.56
C GLY A 14 12.04 -7.56 6.29
N CYS A 15 11.06 -7.22 5.49
CA CYS A 15 9.92 -8.11 5.22
C CYS A 15 10.28 -9.09 4.09
N VAL A 16 10.54 -10.34 4.45
CA VAL A 16 10.92 -11.38 3.48
C VAL A 16 9.81 -11.61 2.46
N ASN A 17 8.57 -11.70 2.93
CA ASN A 17 7.43 -11.94 2.04
C ASN A 17 7.21 -10.78 1.07
N CYS A 18 7.50 -9.56 1.50
CA CYS A 18 7.40 -8.39 0.61
C CYS A 18 8.42 -8.49 -0.52
N ARG A 19 9.66 -8.89 -0.19
CA ARG A 19 10.71 -9.08 -1.19
C ARG A 19 10.36 -10.21 -2.14
N GLU A 20 9.75 -11.27 -1.61
CA GLU A 20 9.35 -12.41 -2.45
C GLU A 20 8.26 -12.00 -3.43
N MET A 21 7.27 -11.23 -2.99
CA MET A 21 6.23 -10.73 -3.88
C MET A 21 6.85 -9.90 -5.01
N GLU A 22 7.79 -9.03 -4.68
CA GLU A 22 8.46 -8.19 -5.68
C GLU A 22 9.23 -9.04 -6.69
N ALA A 23 9.93 -10.08 -6.20
CA ALA A 23 10.76 -10.92 -7.05
C ALA A 23 9.93 -11.86 -7.94
N ARG A 24 8.80 -12.37 -7.45
CA ARG A 24 8.08 -13.45 -8.11
C ARG A 24 6.76 -13.03 -8.72
N VAL A 25 6.14 -11.95 -8.27
CA VAL A 25 4.86 -11.49 -8.80
C VAL A 25 5.02 -10.16 -9.54
N TRP A 26 5.64 -9.18 -8.91
CA TRP A 26 5.80 -7.86 -9.54
C TRP A 26 6.70 -7.90 -10.77
N SER A 27 7.63 -8.85 -10.81
CA SER A 27 8.55 -8.99 -11.96
C SER A 27 7.86 -9.55 -13.21
N ASP A 28 6.66 -10.11 -13.06
CA ASP A 28 5.90 -10.55 -14.22
C ASP A 28 5.65 -9.37 -15.15
N PRO A 29 5.88 -9.53 -16.47
CA PRO A 29 5.78 -8.39 -17.40
C PRO A 29 4.42 -7.70 -17.38
N GLU A 30 3.32 -8.43 -17.27
CA GLU A 30 1.99 -7.83 -17.23
C GLU A 30 1.77 -7.05 -15.94
N VAL A 31 2.15 -7.64 -14.80
CA VAL A 31 2.03 -6.97 -13.51
C VAL A 31 2.88 -5.70 -13.49
N LEU A 32 4.12 -5.83 -13.93
CA LEU A 32 5.05 -4.69 -13.90
C LEU A 32 4.54 -3.56 -14.80
N ALA A 33 4.02 -3.89 -15.98
CA ALA A 33 3.49 -2.89 -16.89
C ALA A 33 2.30 -2.14 -16.26
N MET A 34 1.39 -2.87 -15.61
CA MET A 34 0.23 -2.24 -14.97
C MET A 34 0.65 -1.35 -13.80
N LEU A 35 1.58 -1.83 -12.98
CA LEU A 35 2.06 -1.02 -11.85
C LEU A 35 2.75 0.24 -12.32
N ARG A 36 3.52 0.14 -13.40
CA ARG A 36 4.28 1.29 -13.91
C ARG A 36 3.40 2.30 -14.63
N ASN A 37 2.44 1.82 -15.41
CA ASN A 37 1.68 2.68 -16.33
C ASN A 37 0.33 3.13 -15.78
N ASP A 38 -0.32 2.28 -14.97
CA ASP A 38 -1.72 2.48 -14.61
C ASP A 38 -1.94 2.92 -13.17
N TYR A 39 -0.90 2.89 -12.35
CA TYR A 39 -1.00 3.21 -10.92
C TYR A 39 0.10 4.16 -10.50
N VAL A 40 -0.15 4.88 -9.41
CA VAL A 40 0.89 5.60 -8.66
C VAL A 40 1.17 4.76 -7.43
N ILE A 41 2.42 4.31 -7.28
CA ILE A 41 2.82 3.44 -6.19
C ILE A 41 3.27 4.28 -5.00
N VAL A 42 2.70 3.99 -3.83
CA VAL A 42 3.09 4.62 -2.57
C VAL A 42 3.52 3.50 -1.62
N ALA A 43 4.81 3.40 -1.37
CA ALA A 43 5.35 2.38 -0.48
C ALA A 43 5.48 2.96 0.93
N LEU A 44 4.81 2.33 1.88
CA LEU A 44 4.81 2.79 3.27
C LEU A 44 5.52 1.72 4.12
N TYR A 45 6.74 2.05 4.54
CA TYR A 45 7.59 1.11 5.28
C TYR A 45 7.31 1.22 6.77
N SER A 46 6.95 0.09 7.38
CA SER A 46 6.64 0.05 8.80
C SER A 46 7.89 0.10 9.69
N ASP A 47 9.04 -0.22 9.12
CA ASP A 47 10.31 -0.27 9.85
C ASP A 47 11.25 0.87 9.47
N ASP A 48 10.73 1.93 8.87
CA ASP A 48 11.52 3.11 8.55
C ASP A 48 11.81 3.86 9.85
N LYS A 49 13.09 4.00 10.19
CA LYS A 49 13.52 4.59 11.45
C LYS A 49 13.69 6.10 11.38
N LYS A 50 13.42 6.70 10.24
CA LYS A 50 13.55 8.14 10.07
C LYS A 50 12.67 8.87 11.08
N VAL A 51 13.26 9.75 11.87
CA VAL A 51 12.54 10.59 12.82
C VAL A 51 12.11 11.85 12.08
N LEU A 52 10.83 12.17 12.18
CA LEU A 52 10.26 13.32 11.47
C LEU A 52 10.41 14.59 12.31
N PRO A 53 10.28 15.77 11.66
CA PRO A 53 10.21 17.03 12.42
C PRO A 53 9.05 17.01 13.41
N GLU A 54 9.19 17.73 14.50
CA GLU A 54 8.21 17.69 15.59
C GLU A 54 6.79 18.02 15.12
N ASN A 55 6.66 18.92 14.16
CA ASN A 55 5.36 19.31 13.65
C ASN A 55 4.67 18.21 12.83
N GLU A 56 5.39 17.11 12.56
CA GLU A 56 4.82 15.96 11.84
C GLU A 56 4.59 14.76 12.76
N TRP A 57 4.90 14.89 14.05
CA TRP A 57 4.65 13.81 14.98
C TRP A 57 3.15 13.58 15.15
N VAL A 58 2.79 12.32 15.44
CA VAL A 58 1.39 11.93 15.63
C VAL A 58 1.20 11.50 17.07
N THR A 59 0.18 12.06 17.73
CA THR A 59 -0.18 11.67 19.10
C THR A 59 -1.40 10.77 19.04
N THR A 60 -1.29 9.57 19.63
CA THR A 60 -2.39 8.62 19.64
C THR A 60 -3.42 8.98 20.70
N GLU A 61 -4.58 8.32 20.64
CA GLU A 61 -5.63 8.54 21.64
C GLU A 61 -5.18 8.23 23.05
N SER A 62 -4.23 7.29 23.20
CA SER A 62 -3.69 6.93 24.51
C SER A 62 -2.63 7.92 24.99
N GLY A 63 -2.31 8.94 24.20
CA GLY A 63 -1.31 9.94 24.56
C GLY A 63 0.10 9.61 24.12
N LYS A 64 0.30 8.48 23.44
CA LYS A 64 1.62 8.09 22.94
C LYS A 64 1.99 8.92 21.74
N VAL A 65 3.23 9.42 21.69
CA VAL A 65 3.71 10.23 20.58
C VAL A 65 4.52 9.36 19.64
N LEU A 66 4.13 9.35 18.37
CA LEU A 66 4.82 8.61 17.32
C LEU A 66 5.71 9.58 16.55
N LYS A 67 7.00 9.31 16.54
CA LYS A 67 8.01 10.23 16.01
C LYS A 67 8.66 9.72 14.73
N SER A 68 8.68 8.41 14.51
CA SER A 68 9.33 7.85 13.34
C SER A 68 8.32 7.57 12.23
N LEU A 69 8.78 7.66 10.99
CA LEU A 69 7.94 7.41 9.84
C LEU A 69 7.34 6.00 9.86
N GLY A 70 8.14 5.01 10.26
CA GLY A 70 7.64 3.63 10.31
C GLY A 70 6.50 3.45 11.29
N LYS A 71 6.59 4.05 12.46
CA LYS A 71 5.52 3.94 13.46
C LYS A 71 4.26 4.63 12.99
N ILE A 72 4.39 5.78 12.33
CA ILE A 72 3.25 6.51 11.79
C ILE A 72 2.60 5.72 10.66
N ASN A 73 3.41 5.11 9.77
CA ASN A 73 2.88 4.26 8.70
C ASN A 73 2.12 3.06 9.26
N SER A 74 2.66 2.42 10.30
CA SER A 74 2.00 1.27 10.93
C SER A 74 0.67 1.68 11.56
N ARG A 75 0.64 2.83 12.19
CA ARG A 75 -0.61 3.34 12.78
C ARG A 75 -1.64 3.65 11.71
N TYR A 76 -1.21 4.24 10.60
CA TYR A 76 -2.11 4.53 9.50
C TYR A 76 -2.77 3.24 8.98
N ALA A 77 -1.97 2.18 8.80
CA ALA A 77 -2.50 0.90 8.35
C ALA A 77 -3.51 0.35 9.33
N LEU A 78 -3.19 0.41 10.62
CA LEU A 78 -4.05 -0.14 11.67
C LEU A 78 -5.35 0.64 11.80
N THR A 79 -5.28 1.96 11.86
CA THR A 79 -6.47 2.79 12.12
C THR A 79 -7.34 2.92 10.88
N THR A 80 -6.76 2.93 9.68
CA THR A 80 -7.52 3.14 8.46
C THR A 80 -8.07 1.83 7.90
N TYR A 81 -7.29 0.75 7.97
CA TYR A 81 -7.66 -0.52 7.33
C TYR A 81 -7.74 -1.69 8.30
N GLY A 82 -7.43 -1.47 9.58
CA GLY A 82 -7.50 -2.52 10.58
C GLY A 82 -6.45 -3.61 10.38
N VAL A 83 -5.33 -3.30 9.74
CA VAL A 83 -4.34 -4.30 9.38
C VAL A 83 -3.03 -4.08 10.12
N ASN A 84 -2.36 -5.19 10.45
CA ASN A 84 -1.06 -5.19 11.11
C ASN A 84 -0.20 -6.28 10.48
N ALA A 85 -0.24 -6.41 9.16
CA ALA A 85 0.45 -7.46 8.42
C ALA A 85 1.12 -6.89 7.19
N GLN A 86 2.15 -7.57 6.70
CA GLN A 86 2.90 -7.19 5.51
C GLN A 86 3.26 -8.44 4.73
N PRO A 87 3.22 -8.40 3.40
CA PRO A 87 2.77 -7.27 2.58
C PRO A 87 1.25 -7.11 2.64
N TYR A 88 0.79 -5.89 2.37
CA TYR A 88 -0.65 -5.62 2.30
C TYR A 88 -0.85 -4.53 1.28
N TYR A 89 -1.69 -4.78 0.30
CA TYR A 89 -1.87 -3.89 -0.85
C TYR A 89 -3.27 -3.34 -0.89
N VAL A 90 -3.39 -2.02 -0.98
CA VAL A 90 -4.68 -1.34 -1.05
C VAL A 90 -4.71 -0.51 -2.32
N LEU A 91 -5.78 -0.64 -3.10
CA LEU A 91 -6.01 0.19 -4.28
C LEU A 91 -6.96 1.30 -3.90
N GLN A 92 -6.49 2.54 -3.98
CA GLN A 92 -7.24 3.70 -3.49
C GLN A 92 -7.59 4.61 -4.64
N GLY A 93 -8.87 4.98 -4.69
CA GLY A 93 -9.38 5.89 -5.71
C GLY A 93 -9.56 7.30 -5.19
N ARG A 94 -10.44 8.04 -5.83
CA ARG A 94 -10.69 9.44 -5.50
C ARG A 94 -11.26 9.55 -4.09
N GLY A 95 -10.83 10.57 -3.37
CA GLY A 95 -11.29 10.81 -2.02
C GLY A 95 -10.82 9.79 -1.00
N GLY A 96 -9.81 8.97 -1.33
CA GLY A 96 -9.28 7.98 -0.41
C GLY A 96 -10.09 6.70 -0.33
N LYS A 97 -11.03 6.48 -1.23
CA LYS A 97 -11.90 5.32 -1.21
C LYS A 97 -11.14 4.06 -1.64
N MET A 98 -11.31 2.97 -0.90
CA MET A 98 -10.76 1.67 -1.29
C MET A 98 -11.57 1.11 -2.46
N LEU A 99 -10.90 0.81 -3.57
CA LEU A 99 -11.59 0.45 -4.82
C LEU A 99 -12.10 -0.99 -4.83
N VAL A 100 -11.31 -1.91 -4.28
CA VAL A 100 -11.62 -3.34 -4.25
C VAL A 100 -11.10 -3.89 -2.93
N PRO A 101 -11.50 -5.11 -2.53
CA PRO A 101 -10.93 -5.71 -1.32
C PRO A 101 -9.42 -5.77 -1.41
N PRO A 102 -8.71 -5.55 -0.31
CA PRO A 102 -7.25 -5.53 -0.32
C PRO A 102 -6.68 -6.93 -0.52
N ARG A 103 -5.38 -6.97 -0.83
CA ARG A 103 -4.70 -8.23 -1.07
C ARG A 103 -3.41 -8.29 -0.27
N GLY A 104 -3.12 -9.44 0.31
CA GLY A 104 -1.89 -9.64 1.06
C GLY A 104 -0.91 -10.53 0.33
N TYR A 105 -0.20 -11.37 1.08
CA TYR A 105 0.79 -12.27 0.53
C TYR A 105 0.10 -13.39 -0.24
N ASP A 106 0.29 -13.42 -1.54
CA ASP A 106 -0.28 -14.44 -2.41
C ASP A 106 0.52 -14.42 -3.71
N LEU A 107 1.18 -15.51 -4.01
CA LEU A 107 2.11 -15.60 -5.13
C LEU A 107 1.42 -15.87 -6.47
N SER A 108 0.10 -15.85 -6.52
CA SER A 108 -0.63 -16.06 -7.77
C SER A 108 -0.51 -14.84 -8.68
N VAL A 109 0.22 -14.98 -9.79
CA VAL A 109 0.32 -13.90 -10.78
C VAL A 109 -1.04 -13.60 -11.41
N PRO A 110 -1.80 -14.61 -11.90
CA PRO A 110 -3.13 -14.31 -12.44
C PRO A 110 -4.05 -13.62 -11.45
N GLY A 111 -3.97 -14.00 -10.17
CA GLY A 111 -4.75 -13.37 -9.11
C GLY A 111 -4.36 -11.91 -8.92
N PHE A 112 -3.07 -11.61 -8.99
CA PHE A 112 -2.59 -10.24 -8.83
C PHE A 112 -3.00 -9.37 -10.03
N VAL A 113 -2.92 -9.93 -11.24
CA VAL A 113 -3.40 -9.24 -12.45
C VAL A 113 -4.88 -8.92 -12.33
N ALA A 114 -5.68 -9.90 -11.87
CA ALA A 114 -7.12 -9.69 -11.69
C ALA A 114 -7.39 -8.60 -10.65
N PHE A 115 -6.62 -8.58 -9.57
CA PHE A 115 -6.71 -7.56 -8.53
C PHE A 115 -6.48 -6.16 -9.11
N LEU A 116 -5.37 -5.99 -9.85
CA LEU A 116 -5.04 -4.69 -10.44
C LEU A 116 -6.08 -4.28 -11.49
N ARG A 117 -6.53 -5.23 -12.31
CA ARG A 117 -7.51 -4.94 -13.36
C ARG A 117 -8.85 -4.53 -12.77
N SER A 118 -9.28 -5.23 -11.72
CA SER A 118 -10.54 -4.89 -11.03
C SER A 118 -10.46 -3.50 -10.42
N GLY A 119 -9.30 -3.14 -9.86
CA GLY A 119 -9.10 -1.80 -9.31
C GLY A 119 -9.21 -0.72 -10.36
N LEU A 120 -8.63 -0.96 -11.55
CA LEU A 120 -8.73 0.00 -12.66
C LEU A 120 -10.16 0.16 -13.12
N GLU A 121 -10.90 -0.94 -13.23
CA GLU A 121 -12.31 -0.89 -13.64
C GLU A 121 -13.13 -0.09 -12.63
N ALA A 122 -12.90 -0.33 -11.34
CA ALA A 122 -13.61 0.41 -10.29
C ALA A 122 -13.26 1.90 -10.33
N TYR A 123 -12.00 2.21 -10.57
CA TYR A 123 -11.55 3.61 -10.65
C TYR A 123 -12.20 4.33 -11.83
N ARG A 124 -12.26 3.67 -12.98
CA ARG A 124 -12.88 4.27 -14.18
C ARG A 124 -14.39 4.44 -14.03
N ALA A 125 -15.00 3.62 -13.17
CA ALA A 125 -16.44 3.73 -12.90
C ALA A 125 -16.76 4.87 -11.94
N GLU A 126 -15.77 5.42 -11.24
CA GLU A 126 -15.99 6.56 -10.34
C GLU A 126 -16.33 7.82 -11.12
N ARG A 127 -17.21 8.63 -10.55
CA ARG A 127 -17.64 9.91 -11.16
C ARG A 127 -17.31 11.11 -10.29
#